data_bcba766affdf9848f066e4edb5d3dde8
#
_entry.id   bcba766affdf9848f066e4edb5d3dde8
#
_cell.length_a   1.000
_cell.length_b   1.000
_cell.length_c   1.000
_cell.angle_alpha   90.00
_cell.angle_beta   90.00
_cell.angle_gamma   90.00
#
_symmetry.space_group_name_H-M   'P 1'
#
loop_
_entity.id
_entity.type
_entity.pdbx_description
1 polymer ?
#
loop_
_entity_poly.entity_id
_entity_poly.type
_entity_poly.pdbx_seq_one_letter_code
_entity_poly.pdbx_strand_id
1 'polypeptide(L)'
;MISPGSELSIARQSKLLGISRSSVYYRPRPESQDELDLLRRLDELFTENPVYGSRRLQQMFKREGVLVGRRRIRRLMRKLGLWAVGPKPDTSKPHPEHKVYPYLLRGLNIERPNHVWATDITYIRMRHGFLYLCAILDWATRKVLAWRLSNTLTTDFCTAALTEALARYGTPEIFNTDQGSQFTSAEFTDVLKAQGIQISMDGRGRCHDNIFVERLWWTVKHEWVYLRPCENGIEQKRSLTECFEWYNRRRPHQSLNWQTPDETYFGALAKAQAQAA
;
A
#
# COMPACT_ATOMS: atom_id res chain seq x y z
N MET A 1 37.46 24.32 10.89
CA MET A 1 38.54 23.52 10.27
C MET A 1 39.75 23.58 11.19
N ILE A 2 40.42 22.46 11.48
CA ILE A 2 41.61 22.44 12.35
C ILE A 2 42.78 23.02 11.59
N SER A 3 43.46 24.02 12.17
CA SER A 3 44.60 24.68 11.57
C SER A 3 45.86 24.55 12.47
N PRO A 4 47.01 24.12 11.93
CA PRO A 4 48.29 24.09 12.69
C PRO A 4 48.78 25.47 13.14
N GLY A 5 48.36 26.56 12.47
CA GLY A 5 48.74 27.95 12.79
C GLY A 5 47.81 28.68 13.74
N SER A 6 46.85 27.98 14.38
CA SER A 6 45.96 28.57 15.39
C SER A 6 46.67 28.70 16.74
N GLU A 7 46.27 29.68 17.56
CA GLU A 7 46.72 29.81 18.96
C GLU A 7 46.41 28.59 19.81
N LEU A 8 45.40 27.79 19.42
CA LEU A 8 45.03 26.55 20.09
C LEU A 8 45.81 25.36 19.51
N SER A 9 46.38 24.53 20.38
CA SER A 9 47.02 23.29 19.95
C SER A 9 46.05 22.37 19.23
N ILE A 10 46.54 21.56 18.25
CA ILE A 10 45.72 20.60 17.50
C ILE A 10 44.95 19.65 18.45
N ALA A 11 45.52 19.25 19.56
CA ALA A 11 44.86 18.43 20.58
C ALA A 11 43.65 19.14 21.19
N ARG A 12 43.76 20.45 21.48
CA ARG A 12 42.64 21.23 22.02
C ARG A 12 41.56 21.48 21.00
N GLN A 13 41.95 21.81 19.75
CA GLN A 13 40.99 21.96 18.63
C GLN A 13 40.22 20.66 18.37
N SER A 14 40.90 19.50 18.35
CA SER A 14 40.27 18.18 18.16
C SER A 14 39.27 17.88 19.28
N LYS A 15 39.63 18.17 20.54
CA LYS A 15 38.72 17.97 21.68
C LYS A 15 37.48 18.86 21.61
N LEU A 16 37.63 20.12 21.21
CA LEU A 16 36.50 21.05 21.06
C LEU A 16 35.56 20.65 19.93
N LEU A 17 36.06 20.04 18.85
CA LEU A 17 35.28 19.57 17.72
C LEU A 17 34.77 18.14 17.89
N GLY A 18 35.05 17.47 19.02
CA GLY A 18 34.60 16.09 19.27
C GLY A 18 35.18 15.05 18.31
N ILE A 19 36.35 15.33 17.67
CA ILE A 19 36.98 14.40 16.73
C ILE A 19 38.29 13.85 17.31
N SER A 20 38.62 12.61 16.88
CA SER A 20 39.89 11.99 17.29
C SER A 20 41.09 12.75 16.73
N ARG A 21 42.13 12.95 17.52
CA ARG A 21 43.40 13.56 17.05
C ARG A 21 43.99 12.79 15.86
N SER A 22 43.87 11.47 15.82
CA SER A 22 44.36 10.65 14.70
C SER A 22 43.63 10.98 13.40
N SER A 23 42.35 11.36 13.45
CA SER A 23 41.57 11.76 12.27
C SER A 23 42.13 13.04 11.60
N VAL A 24 42.74 13.92 12.37
CA VAL A 24 43.35 15.16 11.84
C VAL A 24 44.58 14.87 10.97
N TYR A 25 45.33 13.83 11.34
CA TYR A 25 46.55 13.43 10.62
C TYR A 25 46.28 12.32 9.59
N TYR A 26 45.02 11.82 9.52
CA TYR A 26 44.69 10.77 8.57
C TYR A 26 44.77 11.29 7.13
N ARG A 27 45.62 10.68 6.35
CA ARG A 27 45.69 10.87 4.89
C ARG A 27 45.11 9.64 4.22
N PRO A 28 44.04 9.78 3.41
CA PRO A 28 43.53 8.66 2.66
C PRO A 28 44.61 8.01 1.81
N ARG A 29 44.75 6.70 1.88
CA ARG A 29 45.60 5.98 0.95
C ARG A 29 45.00 6.04 -0.45
N PRO A 30 45.81 6.35 -1.49
CA PRO A 30 45.32 6.22 -2.86
C PRO A 30 44.92 4.76 -3.11
N GLU A 31 43.91 4.59 -3.97
CA GLU A 31 43.45 3.28 -4.34
C GLU A 31 44.50 2.50 -5.12
N SER A 32 44.61 1.21 -4.89
CA SER A 32 45.49 0.37 -5.69
C SER A 32 44.92 0.18 -7.08
N GLN A 33 45.77 -0.07 -8.07
CA GLN A 33 45.37 -0.33 -9.45
C GLN A 33 44.38 -1.51 -9.50
N ASP A 34 44.62 -2.59 -8.75
CA ASP A 34 43.73 -3.74 -8.64
C ASP A 34 42.30 -3.37 -8.13
N GLU A 35 42.22 -2.39 -7.22
CA GLU A 35 40.89 -1.93 -6.74
C GLU A 35 40.19 -1.07 -7.79
N LEU A 36 40.92 -0.26 -8.55
CA LEU A 36 40.36 0.51 -9.66
C LEU A 36 39.85 -0.39 -10.78
N ASP A 37 40.60 -1.44 -11.12
CA ASP A 37 40.21 -2.39 -12.14
C ASP A 37 38.96 -3.21 -11.71
N LEU A 38 38.92 -3.58 -10.44
CA LEU A 38 37.72 -4.21 -9.86
C LEU A 38 36.51 -3.28 -9.86
N LEU A 39 36.67 -2.00 -9.55
CA LEU A 39 35.61 -1.01 -9.59
C LEU A 39 35.08 -0.83 -11.01
N ARG A 40 35.97 -0.68 -12.01
CA ARG A 40 35.60 -0.54 -13.42
C ARG A 40 34.82 -1.76 -13.88
N ARG A 41 35.34 -2.97 -13.63
CA ARG A 41 34.69 -4.21 -14.06
C ARG A 41 33.36 -4.42 -13.37
N LEU A 42 33.24 -4.05 -12.10
CA LEU A 42 31.98 -4.12 -11.35
C LEU A 42 30.93 -3.18 -11.94
N ASP A 43 31.32 -1.97 -12.32
CA ASP A 43 30.43 -0.99 -12.95
C ASP A 43 29.92 -1.48 -14.31
N GLU A 44 30.82 -2.03 -15.16
CA GLU A 44 30.45 -2.64 -16.43
C GLU A 44 29.42 -3.76 -16.26
N LEU A 45 29.70 -4.76 -15.41
CA LEU A 45 28.82 -5.89 -15.12
C LEU A 45 27.46 -5.46 -14.56
N PHE A 46 27.45 -4.41 -13.75
CA PHE A 46 26.23 -3.86 -13.19
C PHE A 46 25.43 -3.07 -14.23
N THR A 47 26.09 -2.30 -15.10
CA THR A 47 25.44 -1.54 -16.17
C THR A 47 24.78 -2.46 -17.16
N GLU A 48 25.42 -3.58 -17.53
CA GLU A 48 24.82 -4.61 -18.38
C GLU A 48 23.62 -5.29 -17.71
N ASN A 49 23.68 -5.51 -16.39
CA ASN A 49 22.69 -6.26 -15.62
C ASN A 49 22.34 -5.58 -14.28
N PRO A 50 21.57 -4.48 -14.27
CA PRO A 50 21.31 -3.70 -13.06
C PRO A 50 20.55 -4.46 -11.95
N VAL A 51 19.97 -5.62 -12.28
CA VAL A 51 19.29 -6.51 -11.31
C VAL A 51 20.24 -7.43 -10.53
N TYR A 52 21.55 -7.41 -10.86
CA TYR A 52 22.52 -8.26 -10.19
C TYR A 52 22.93 -7.67 -8.84
N GLY A 53 22.59 -8.38 -7.77
CA GLY A 53 23.10 -8.10 -6.44
C GLY A 53 24.48 -8.75 -6.19
N SER A 54 25.08 -8.45 -5.05
CA SER A 54 26.44 -8.89 -4.69
C SER A 54 26.71 -10.40 -4.81
N ARG A 55 25.68 -11.26 -4.74
CA ARG A 55 25.81 -12.73 -4.93
C ARG A 55 26.05 -13.08 -6.40
N ARG A 56 25.26 -12.52 -7.31
CA ARG A 56 25.40 -12.76 -8.76
C ARG A 56 26.69 -12.13 -9.29
N LEU A 57 26.98 -10.90 -8.90
CA LEU A 57 28.24 -10.22 -9.27
C LEU A 57 29.47 -11.03 -8.80
N GLN A 58 29.46 -11.62 -7.61
CA GLN A 58 30.52 -12.51 -7.17
C GLN A 58 30.70 -13.71 -8.12
N GLN A 59 29.61 -14.32 -8.55
CA GLN A 59 29.69 -15.45 -9.49
C GLN A 59 30.19 -15.03 -10.88
N MET A 60 29.86 -13.81 -11.32
CA MET A 60 30.42 -13.29 -12.58
C MET A 60 31.93 -13.11 -12.51
N PHE A 61 32.46 -12.47 -11.45
CA PHE A 61 33.90 -12.38 -11.22
C PHE A 61 34.58 -13.76 -11.19
N LYS A 62 33.94 -14.73 -10.49
CA LYS A 62 34.46 -16.10 -10.41
C LYS A 62 34.54 -16.76 -11.81
N ARG A 63 33.55 -16.53 -12.69
CA ARG A 63 33.56 -17.03 -14.07
C ARG A 63 34.67 -16.40 -14.93
N GLU A 64 35.06 -15.17 -14.61
CA GLU A 64 36.17 -14.45 -15.24
C GLU A 64 37.53 -14.80 -14.60
N GLY A 65 37.58 -15.78 -13.69
CA GLY A 65 38.81 -16.20 -13.03
C GLY A 65 39.23 -15.29 -11.85
N VAL A 66 38.42 -14.29 -11.51
CA VAL A 66 38.76 -13.32 -10.45
C VAL A 66 38.08 -13.72 -9.15
N LEU A 67 38.87 -14.12 -8.15
CA LEU A 67 38.35 -14.55 -6.83
C LEU A 67 38.17 -13.35 -5.91
N VAL A 68 36.96 -12.82 -5.85
CA VAL A 68 36.59 -11.71 -4.97
C VAL A 68 35.52 -12.12 -3.97
N GLY A 69 35.77 -11.86 -2.69
CA GLY A 69 34.83 -12.17 -1.62
C GLY A 69 33.58 -11.24 -1.66
N ARG A 70 32.41 -11.79 -1.33
CA ARG A 70 31.13 -11.06 -1.35
C ARG A 70 31.16 -9.78 -0.50
N ARG A 71 31.86 -9.79 0.65
CA ARG A 71 32.00 -8.58 1.50
C ARG A 71 32.72 -7.46 0.75
N ARG A 72 33.76 -7.78 -0.01
CA ARG A 72 34.51 -6.81 -0.84
C ARG A 72 33.61 -6.27 -1.94
N ILE A 73 32.86 -7.11 -2.67
CA ILE A 73 31.90 -6.67 -3.69
C ILE A 73 30.86 -5.72 -3.12
N ARG A 74 30.25 -6.04 -1.96
CA ARG A 74 29.29 -5.13 -1.29
C ARG A 74 29.89 -3.77 -0.93
N ARG A 75 31.16 -3.74 -0.52
CA ARG A 75 31.87 -2.51 -0.23
C ARG A 75 32.07 -1.69 -1.51
N LEU A 76 32.52 -2.33 -2.60
CA LEU A 76 32.73 -1.70 -3.89
C LEU A 76 31.41 -1.18 -4.50
N MET A 77 30.35 -1.95 -4.45
CA MET A 77 29.00 -1.50 -4.86
C MET A 77 28.59 -0.22 -4.12
N ARG A 78 28.75 -0.19 -2.78
CA ARG A 78 28.42 1.01 -2.00
C ARG A 78 29.28 2.21 -2.39
N LYS A 79 30.56 1.98 -2.71
CA LYS A 79 31.49 3.01 -3.12
C LYS A 79 31.08 3.63 -4.47
N LEU A 80 30.58 2.82 -5.40
CA LEU A 80 30.04 3.26 -6.68
C LEU A 80 28.58 3.75 -6.60
N GLY A 81 27.93 3.67 -5.43
CA GLY A 81 26.51 4.01 -5.31
C GLY A 81 25.58 3.03 -6.02
N LEU A 82 26.01 1.78 -6.25
CA LEU A 82 25.25 0.78 -6.99
C LEU A 82 24.32 -0.03 -6.07
N TRP A 83 23.06 -0.13 -6.47
CA TRP A 83 22.03 -0.90 -5.79
C TRP A 83 21.27 -1.73 -6.83
N ALA A 84 21.17 -3.04 -6.60
CA ALA A 84 20.43 -3.90 -7.51
C ALA A 84 18.98 -3.41 -7.68
N VAL A 85 18.56 -3.29 -8.93
CA VAL A 85 17.18 -2.91 -9.26
C VAL A 85 16.25 -4.06 -8.87
N GLY A 86 15.29 -3.78 -8.03
CA GLY A 86 14.30 -4.73 -7.54
C GLY A 86 13.32 -4.05 -6.59
N PRO A 87 12.16 -4.67 -6.34
CA PRO A 87 11.24 -4.16 -5.35
C PRO A 87 11.95 -4.12 -3.98
N LYS A 88 11.85 -2.98 -3.33
CA LYS A 88 12.35 -2.85 -1.95
C LYS A 88 11.37 -3.58 -1.02
N PRO A 89 11.85 -4.42 -0.08
CA PRO A 89 11.00 -4.93 0.98
C PRO A 89 10.47 -3.75 1.82
N ASP A 90 9.23 -3.84 2.26
CA ASP A 90 8.56 -2.87 3.14
C ASP A 90 8.50 -1.43 2.59
N THR A 91 7.82 -1.25 1.48
CA THR A 91 7.51 0.09 0.93
C THR A 91 6.48 0.84 1.77
N SER A 92 5.72 0.14 2.62
CA SER A 92 4.73 0.71 3.54
C SER A 92 5.14 0.42 4.97
N LYS A 93 5.88 1.34 5.59
CA LYS A 93 6.10 1.28 7.04
C LYS A 93 4.86 1.87 7.73
N PRO A 94 4.21 1.12 8.67
CA PRO A 94 3.13 1.67 9.48
C PRO A 94 3.64 2.91 10.21
N HIS A 95 2.83 3.97 10.28
CA HIS A 95 3.14 5.10 11.12
C HIS A 95 3.07 4.66 12.58
N PRO A 96 4.04 4.98 13.46
CA PRO A 96 4.07 4.50 14.85
C PRO A 96 2.82 4.88 15.66
N GLU A 97 2.16 5.99 15.31
CA GLU A 97 0.97 6.50 15.99
C GLU A 97 -0.35 5.90 15.45
N HIS A 98 -0.31 5.14 14.37
CA HIS A 98 -1.51 4.53 13.81
C HIS A 98 -1.99 3.36 14.67
N LYS A 99 -3.16 3.51 15.27
CA LYS A 99 -3.79 2.49 16.10
C LYS A 99 -4.37 1.39 15.21
N VAL A 100 -3.98 0.14 15.46
CA VAL A 100 -4.60 -1.05 14.87
C VAL A 100 -5.72 -1.53 15.78
N TYR A 101 -6.90 -1.77 15.21
CA TYR A 101 -8.08 -2.25 15.93
C TYR A 101 -8.20 -3.77 15.83
N PRO A 102 -8.87 -4.43 16.81
CA PRO A 102 -9.06 -5.88 16.77
C PRO A 102 -10.01 -6.30 15.64
N TYR A 103 -9.86 -7.53 15.15
CA TYR A 103 -10.81 -8.14 14.20
C TYR A 103 -12.05 -8.64 14.93
N LEU A 104 -13.21 -8.07 14.61
CA LEU A 104 -14.48 -8.31 15.31
C LEU A 104 -15.39 -9.32 14.61
N LEU A 105 -15.11 -9.69 13.35
CA LEU A 105 -16.05 -10.49 12.55
C LEU A 105 -15.94 -12.00 12.74
N ARG A 106 -14.99 -12.48 13.56
CA ARG A 106 -14.79 -13.92 13.76
C ARG A 106 -16.00 -14.57 14.44
N GLY A 107 -16.67 -15.49 13.71
CA GLY A 107 -17.83 -16.19 14.23
C GLY A 107 -19.10 -15.36 14.29
N LEU A 108 -19.06 -14.13 13.76
CA LEU A 108 -20.23 -13.26 13.70
C LEU A 108 -21.13 -13.70 12.53
N ASN A 109 -22.42 -13.94 12.82
CA ASN A 109 -23.42 -14.18 11.79
C ASN A 109 -23.95 -12.84 11.27
N ILE A 110 -23.65 -12.53 10.00
CA ILE A 110 -23.95 -11.22 9.38
C ILE A 110 -25.05 -11.42 8.34
N GLU A 111 -26.30 -11.20 8.74
CA GLU A 111 -27.48 -11.51 7.91
C GLU A 111 -28.34 -10.29 7.54
N ARG A 112 -28.12 -9.14 8.19
CA ARG A 112 -28.95 -7.95 7.98
C ARG A 112 -28.15 -6.78 7.39
N PRO A 113 -28.80 -5.92 6.58
CA PRO A 113 -28.19 -4.68 6.10
C PRO A 113 -27.67 -3.82 7.26
N ASN A 114 -26.62 -3.08 7.01
CA ASN A 114 -26.00 -2.14 7.96
C ASN A 114 -25.49 -2.78 9.27
N HIS A 115 -25.36 -4.11 9.33
CA HIS A 115 -24.68 -4.76 10.44
C HIS A 115 -23.17 -4.55 10.31
N VAL A 116 -22.60 -4.89 9.16
CA VAL A 116 -21.17 -4.70 8.88
C VAL A 116 -21.01 -4.06 7.51
N TRP A 117 -20.24 -2.98 7.46
CA TRP A 117 -19.70 -2.44 6.21
C TRP A 117 -18.23 -2.78 6.09
N ALA A 118 -17.77 -3.00 4.87
CA ALA A 118 -16.36 -3.27 4.58
C ALA A 118 -15.84 -2.36 3.49
N THR A 119 -14.57 -2.02 3.57
CA THR A 119 -13.88 -1.20 2.56
C THR A 119 -12.50 -1.75 2.27
N ASP A 120 -12.02 -1.42 1.08
CA ASP A 120 -10.66 -1.66 0.63
C ASP A 120 -10.33 -0.73 -0.55
N ILE A 121 -9.06 -0.64 -0.90
CA ILE A 121 -8.57 0.10 -2.07
C ILE A 121 -8.00 -0.87 -3.09
N THR A 122 -8.40 -0.70 -4.35
CA THR A 122 -7.79 -1.44 -5.45
C THR A 122 -7.22 -0.51 -6.51
N TYR A 123 -6.28 -1.05 -7.29
CA TYR A 123 -5.63 -0.35 -8.41
C TYR A 123 -6.38 -0.66 -9.71
N ILE A 124 -6.76 0.37 -10.43
CA ILE A 124 -7.30 0.28 -11.79
C ILE A 124 -6.18 0.65 -12.75
N ARG A 125 -5.73 -0.32 -13.54
CA ARG A 125 -4.67 -0.10 -14.52
C ARG A 125 -5.19 0.75 -15.67
N MET A 126 -4.46 1.82 -16.00
CA MET A 126 -4.70 2.69 -17.14
C MET A 126 -3.60 2.47 -18.18
N ARG A 127 -3.76 3.05 -19.37
CA ARG A 127 -2.72 3.05 -20.39
C ARG A 127 -1.41 3.63 -19.88
N HIS A 128 -1.50 4.69 -19.08
CA HIS A 128 -0.38 5.33 -18.41
C HIS A 128 -0.64 5.41 -16.91
N GLY A 129 0.00 4.50 -16.14
CA GLY A 129 -0.10 4.50 -14.67
C GLY A 129 -1.35 3.78 -14.13
N PHE A 130 -1.82 4.24 -12.97
CA PHE A 130 -2.91 3.63 -12.23
C PHE A 130 -3.83 4.70 -11.66
N LEU A 131 -5.10 4.33 -11.47
CA LEU A 131 -6.04 5.03 -10.61
C LEU A 131 -6.34 4.15 -9.39
N TYR A 132 -6.68 4.78 -8.28
CA TYR A 132 -7.03 4.13 -7.03
C TYR A 132 -8.53 4.17 -6.86
N LEU A 133 -9.14 3.02 -6.63
CA LEU A 133 -10.56 2.87 -6.42
C LEU A 133 -10.81 2.39 -5.00
N CYS A 134 -11.51 3.20 -4.21
CA CYS A 134 -12.05 2.82 -2.90
C CYS A 134 -13.55 2.55 -3.05
N ALA A 135 -14.05 1.49 -2.42
CA ALA A 135 -15.48 1.22 -2.35
C ALA A 135 -15.87 0.74 -0.96
N ILE A 136 -17.08 1.09 -0.55
CA ILE A 136 -17.71 0.65 0.69
C ILE A 136 -18.85 -0.30 0.33
N LEU A 137 -18.80 -1.49 0.90
CA LEU A 137 -19.71 -2.59 0.64
C LEU A 137 -20.49 -2.94 1.91
N ASP A 138 -21.79 -3.10 1.82
CA ASP A 138 -22.56 -3.78 2.86
C ASP A 138 -22.30 -5.29 2.82
N TRP A 139 -21.86 -5.84 3.95
CA TRP A 139 -21.39 -7.22 4.02
C TRP A 139 -22.50 -8.25 3.78
N ALA A 140 -23.69 -8.03 4.32
CA ALA A 140 -24.81 -8.97 4.19
C ALA A 140 -25.35 -9.01 2.77
N THR A 141 -25.57 -7.85 2.16
CA THR A 141 -26.28 -7.72 0.90
C THR A 141 -25.36 -7.56 -0.32
N ARG A 142 -24.05 -7.44 -0.11
CA ARG A 142 -23.05 -7.15 -1.16
C ARG A 142 -23.26 -5.83 -1.88
N LYS A 143 -24.16 -4.97 -1.42
CA LYS A 143 -24.44 -3.68 -2.03
C LYS A 143 -23.24 -2.74 -1.89
N VAL A 144 -22.80 -2.16 -3.01
CA VAL A 144 -21.84 -1.07 -3.01
C VAL A 144 -22.58 0.21 -2.64
N LEU A 145 -22.27 0.75 -1.46
CA LEU A 145 -22.94 1.91 -0.88
C LEU A 145 -22.36 3.22 -1.42
N ALA A 146 -21.06 3.29 -1.47
CA ALA A 146 -20.33 4.43 -2.03
C ALA A 146 -18.99 3.98 -2.61
N TRP A 147 -18.43 4.80 -3.50
CA TRP A 147 -17.10 4.57 -4.08
C TRP A 147 -16.46 5.88 -4.51
N ARG A 148 -15.15 5.89 -4.59
CA ARG A 148 -14.36 7.03 -5.09
C ARG A 148 -13.19 6.55 -5.93
N LEU A 149 -12.88 7.34 -6.96
CA LEU A 149 -11.73 7.15 -7.83
C LEU A 149 -10.77 8.32 -7.65
N SER A 150 -9.49 8.02 -7.46
CA SER A 150 -8.43 9.02 -7.27
C SER A 150 -7.20 8.68 -8.09
N ASN A 151 -6.41 9.67 -8.46
CA ASN A 151 -5.07 9.51 -9.02
C ASN A 151 -3.96 9.56 -7.95
N THR A 152 -4.32 9.81 -6.70
CA THR A 152 -3.42 9.82 -5.54
C THR A 152 -3.91 8.84 -4.49
N LEU A 153 -2.97 8.22 -3.74
CA LEU A 153 -3.27 7.28 -2.66
C LEU A 153 -3.29 8.01 -1.30
N THR A 154 -4.05 9.12 -1.22
CA THR A 154 -4.26 9.90 0.02
C THR A 154 -5.47 9.36 0.80
N THR A 155 -5.68 9.83 2.03
CA THR A 155 -6.83 9.43 2.86
C THR A 155 -8.14 10.07 2.40
N ASP A 156 -8.08 11.27 1.80
CA ASP A 156 -9.25 12.11 1.48
C ASP A 156 -10.35 11.41 0.68
N PHE A 157 -9.98 10.64 -0.37
CA PHE A 157 -10.98 9.97 -1.20
C PHE A 157 -11.65 8.80 -0.47
N CYS A 158 -10.98 8.16 0.49
CA CYS A 158 -11.56 7.13 1.35
C CYS A 158 -12.55 7.76 2.35
N THR A 159 -12.17 8.86 2.98
CA THR A 159 -13.01 9.63 3.90
C THR A 159 -14.25 10.21 3.18
N ALA A 160 -14.07 10.70 1.95
CA ALA A 160 -15.20 11.17 1.14
C ALA A 160 -16.17 10.04 0.77
N ALA A 161 -15.67 8.83 0.48
CA ALA A 161 -16.54 7.67 0.25
C ALA A 161 -17.31 7.29 1.52
N LEU A 162 -16.64 7.29 2.68
CA LEU A 162 -17.25 6.99 3.97
C LEU A 162 -18.35 8.01 4.32
N THR A 163 -18.07 9.29 4.21
CA THR A 163 -19.04 10.36 4.50
C THR A 163 -20.28 10.26 3.60
N GLU A 164 -20.09 9.95 2.31
CA GLU A 164 -21.22 9.75 1.39
C GLU A 164 -22.05 8.53 1.79
N ALA A 165 -21.41 7.40 2.13
CA ALA A 165 -22.13 6.19 2.54
C ALA A 165 -22.96 6.45 3.80
N LEU A 166 -22.37 7.09 4.82
CA LEU A 166 -23.05 7.44 6.07
C LEU A 166 -24.24 8.38 5.82
N ALA A 167 -24.08 9.40 4.99
CA ALA A 167 -25.15 10.36 4.67
C ALA A 167 -26.35 9.69 3.95
N ARG A 168 -26.11 8.68 3.12
CA ARG A 168 -27.16 8.04 2.30
C ARG A 168 -27.83 6.85 2.96
N TYR A 169 -27.09 6.08 3.75
CA TYR A 169 -27.53 4.77 4.24
C TYR A 169 -27.55 4.64 5.76
N GLY A 170 -27.20 5.71 6.48
CA GLY A 170 -27.08 5.68 7.93
C GLY A 170 -25.76 5.07 8.40
N THR A 171 -25.74 4.55 9.62
CA THR A 171 -24.54 4.03 10.28
C THR A 171 -24.58 2.50 10.37
N PRO A 172 -23.47 1.80 10.05
CA PRO A 172 -23.32 0.38 10.39
C PRO A 172 -22.99 0.22 11.88
N GLU A 173 -23.14 -0.99 12.40
CA GLU A 173 -22.66 -1.32 13.75
C GLU A 173 -21.14 -1.52 13.76
N ILE A 174 -20.62 -2.20 12.74
CA ILE A 174 -19.19 -2.49 12.59
C ILE A 174 -18.71 -2.01 11.21
N PHE A 175 -17.54 -1.41 11.18
CA PHE A 175 -16.84 -1.05 9.95
C PHE A 175 -15.54 -1.82 9.86
N ASN A 176 -15.40 -2.67 8.84
CA ASN A 176 -14.23 -3.53 8.64
C ASN A 176 -13.33 -3.00 7.53
N THR A 177 -12.03 -3.02 7.76
CA THR A 177 -11.01 -2.58 6.79
C THR A 177 -9.71 -3.34 6.99
N ASP A 178 -8.77 -3.20 6.06
CA ASP A 178 -7.40 -3.65 6.26
C ASP A 178 -6.61 -2.70 7.17
N GLN A 179 -5.33 -3.00 7.39
CA GLN A 179 -4.42 -2.16 8.17
C GLN A 179 -3.67 -1.13 7.29
N GLY A 180 -4.23 -0.73 6.16
CA GLY A 180 -3.67 0.29 5.27
C GLY A 180 -3.53 1.64 5.97
N SER A 181 -2.52 2.42 5.55
CA SER A 181 -2.24 3.73 6.17
C SER A 181 -3.42 4.70 6.06
N GLN A 182 -4.24 4.59 5.01
CA GLN A 182 -5.43 5.39 4.79
C GLN A 182 -6.49 5.11 5.86
N PHE A 183 -6.70 3.84 6.19
CA PHE A 183 -7.74 3.38 7.11
C PHE A 183 -7.32 3.42 8.58
N THR A 184 -6.01 3.42 8.86
CA THR A 184 -5.46 3.58 10.21
C THR A 184 -5.21 5.03 10.58
N SER A 185 -5.40 5.98 9.67
CA SER A 185 -5.25 7.42 9.91
C SER A 185 -6.29 7.95 10.89
N ALA A 186 -5.93 8.99 11.65
CA ALA A 186 -6.86 9.67 12.54
C ALA A 186 -8.04 10.27 11.78
N GLU A 187 -7.79 10.87 10.61
CA GLU A 187 -8.81 11.47 9.75
C GLU A 187 -9.93 10.49 9.39
N PHE A 188 -9.60 9.24 9.09
CA PHE A 188 -10.58 8.22 8.75
C PHE A 188 -11.26 7.63 10.00
N THR A 189 -10.47 7.25 11.01
CA THR A 189 -10.98 6.59 12.21
C THR A 189 -11.83 7.52 13.09
N ASP A 190 -11.55 8.82 13.10
CA ASP A 190 -12.33 9.78 13.91
C ASP A 190 -13.73 10.00 13.35
N VAL A 191 -13.93 9.90 12.03
CA VAL A 191 -15.28 9.89 11.43
C VAL A 191 -16.10 8.70 11.93
N LEU A 192 -15.51 7.51 12.01
CA LEU A 192 -16.19 6.31 12.51
C LEU A 192 -16.52 6.43 14.01
N LYS A 193 -15.56 6.90 14.82
CA LYS A 193 -15.74 7.11 16.27
C LYS A 193 -16.82 8.15 16.57
N ALA A 194 -16.85 9.25 15.83
CA ALA A 194 -17.85 10.31 15.99
C ALA A 194 -19.28 9.80 15.78
N GLN A 195 -19.45 8.72 14.99
CA GLN A 195 -20.73 8.06 14.74
C GLN A 195 -20.99 6.85 15.66
N GLY A 196 -20.10 6.55 16.60
CA GLY A 196 -20.22 5.41 17.51
C GLY A 196 -20.04 4.04 16.83
N ILE A 197 -19.43 4.00 15.64
CA ILE A 197 -19.24 2.79 14.86
C ILE A 197 -18.04 1.99 15.41
N GLN A 198 -18.20 0.68 15.59
CA GLN A 198 -17.12 -0.20 16.02
C GLN A 198 -16.15 -0.44 14.85
N ILE A 199 -14.86 -0.23 15.08
CA ILE A 199 -13.83 -0.42 14.07
C ILE A 199 -13.25 -1.82 14.17
N SER A 200 -13.26 -2.55 13.06
CA SER A 200 -12.64 -3.86 12.89
C SER A 200 -11.53 -3.79 11.85
N MET A 201 -10.40 -4.42 12.13
CA MET A 201 -9.30 -4.48 11.15
C MET A 201 -8.84 -5.91 10.94
N ASP A 202 -8.64 -6.26 9.67
CA ASP A 202 -8.16 -7.57 9.26
C ASP A 202 -6.77 -7.87 9.84
N GLY A 203 -6.52 -9.13 10.15
CA GLY A 203 -5.20 -9.58 10.58
C GLY A 203 -4.19 -9.54 9.43
N ARG A 204 -2.91 -9.21 9.72
CA ARG A 204 -1.85 -9.23 8.71
C ARG A 204 -1.78 -10.60 8.00
N GLY A 205 -1.85 -10.57 6.66
CA GLY A 205 -1.74 -11.77 5.83
C GLY A 205 -2.97 -12.68 5.84
N ARG A 206 -4.12 -12.22 6.32
CA ARG A 206 -5.38 -12.97 6.33
C ARG A 206 -6.33 -12.43 5.26
N CYS A 207 -6.11 -12.81 4.01
CA CYS A 207 -6.95 -12.43 2.87
C CYS A 207 -8.42 -12.85 3.00
N HIS A 208 -8.74 -13.85 3.84
CA HIS A 208 -10.13 -14.28 4.05
C HIS A 208 -10.96 -13.31 4.91
N ASP A 209 -10.32 -12.39 5.61
CA ASP A 209 -11.01 -11.48 6.53
C ASP A 209 -11.76 -10.35 5.78
N ASN A 210 -11.52 -10.14 4.46
CA ASN A 210 -12.22 -9.17 3.60
C ASN A 210 -12.66 -9.74 2.24
N ILE A 211 -13.01 -11.02 2.23
CA ILE A 211 -13.28 -11.82 1.02
C ILE A 211 -14.32 -11.20 0.07
N PHE A 212 -15.33 -10.46 0.60
CA PHE A 212 -16.38 -9.92 -0.23
C PHE A 212 -15.96 -8.67 -1.00
N VAL A 213 -15.09 -7.85 -0.44
CA VAL A 213 -14.51 -6.71 -1.14
C VAL A 213 -13.47 -7.19 -2.17
N GLU A 214 -12.68 -8.22 -1.84
CA GLU A 214 -11.79 -8.87 -2.81
C GLU A 214 -12.57 -9.45 -3.99
N ARG A 215 -13.71 -10.10 -3.71
CA ARG A 215 -14.60 -10.61 -4.76
C ARG A 215 -15.22 -9.49 -5.60
N LEU A 216 -15.56 -8.35 -4.99
CA LEU A 216 -16.02 -7.16 -5.71
C LEU A 216 -14.93 -6.69 -6.69
N TRP A 217 -13.65 -6.62 -6.24
CA TRP A 217 -12.54 -6.23 -7.11
C TRP A 217 -12.34 -7.16 -8.30
N TRP A 218 -12.51 -8.45 -8.07
CA TRP A 218 -12.48 -9.41 -9.17
C TRP A 218 -13.56 -9.12 -10.19
N THR A 219 -14.80 -8.91 -9.75
CA THR A 219 -15.95 -8.61 -10.62
C THR A 219 -15.73 -7.29 -11.38
N VAL A 220 -15.36 -6.21 -10.68
CA VAL A 220 -15.11 -4.89 -11.29
C VAL A 220 -14.03 -4.98 -12.37
N LYS A 221 -12.94 -5.69 -12.09
CA LYS A 221 -11.81 -5.81 -13.03
C LYS A 221 -12.14 -6.72 -14.22
N HIS A 222 -12.59 -7.93 -13.95
CA HIS A 222 -12.72 -8.97 -14.98
C HIS A 222 -14.04 -8.93 -15.73
N GLU A 223 -15.13 -8.55 -15.08
CA GLU A 223 -16.44 -8.50 -15.75
C GLU A 223 -16.72 -7.10 -16.35
N TRP A 224 -15.93 -6.07 -16.01
CA TRP A 224 -16.17 -4.71 -16.49
C TRP A 224 -14.94 -4.01 -17.06
N VAL A 225 -13.95 -3.64 -16.23
CA VAL A 225 -12.82 -2.77 -16.63
C VAL A 225 -11.98 -3.35 -17.75
N TYR A 226 -11.60 -4.62 -17.67
CA TYR A 226 -10.75 -5.25 -18.70
C TYR A 226 -11.48 -5.47 -20.03
N LEU A 227 -12.80 -5.48 -20.02
CA LEU A 227 -13.62 -5.58 -21.22
C LEU A 227 -13.95 -4.23 -21.86
N ARG A 228 -13.72 -3.14 -21.13
CA ARG A 228 -14.05 -1.77 -21.54
C ARG A 228 -12.87 -0.84 -21.23
N PRO A 229 -11.75 -0.93 -21.98
CA PRO A 229 -10.59 -0.09 -21.74
C PRO A 229 -10.96 1.39 -21.97
N CYS A 230 -10.52 2.24 -21.04
CA CYS A 230 -10.73 3.69 -21.08
C CYS A 230 -9.39 4.39 -21.31
N GLU A 231 -9.39 5.48 -22.07
CA GLU A 231 -8.18 6.24 -22.40
C GLU A 231 -7.73 7.16 -21.25
N ASN A 232 -8.67 7.68 -20.47
CA ASN A 232 -8.38 8.67 -19.43
C ASN A 232 -9.24 8.45 -18.17
N GLY A 233 -8.90 9.18 -17.10
CA GLY A 233 -9.57 9.05 -15.81
C GLY A 233 -11.03 9.52 -15.80
N ILE A 234 -11.43 10.45 -16.67
CA ILE A 234 -12.81 10.93 -16.78
C ILE A 234 -13.70 9.84 -17.35
N GLU A 235 -13.25 9.21 -18.44
CA GLU A 235 -13.93 8.06 -19.05
C GLU A 235 -14.00 6.89 -18.07
N GLN A 236 -12.89 6.60 -17.36
CA GLN A 236 -12.87 5.53 -16.37
C GLN A 236 -13.85 5.79 -15.23
N LYS A 237 -13.99 7.02 -14.77
CA LYS A 237 -14.98 7.39 -13.75
C LYS A 237 -16.41 7.17 -14.25
N ARG A 238 -16.73 7.57 -15.49
CA ARG A 238 -18.03 7.34 -16.12
C ARG A 238 -18.33 5.86 -16.25
N SER A 239 -17.38 5.09 -16.78
CA SER A 239 -17.50 3.63 -16.92
C SER A 239 -17.73 2.94 -15.57
N LEU A 240 -17.03 3.36 -14.50
CA LEU A 240 -17.24 2.81 -13.16
C LEU A 240 -18.59 3.21 -12.56
N THR A 241 -19.15 4.37 -12.90
CA THR A 241 -20.51 4.74 -12.51
C THR A 241 -21.52 3.72 -13.09
N GLU A 242 -21.41 3.44 -14.37
CA GLU A 242 -22.25 2.44 -15.05
C GLU A 242 -22.02 1.02 -14.48
N CYS A 243 -20.75 0.70 -14.15
CA CYS A 243 -20.37 -0.57 -13.52
C CYS A 243 -21.07 -0.79 -12.18
N PHE A 244 -21.04 0.18 -11.27
CA PHE A 244 -21.64 0.04 -9.95
C PHE A 244 -23.19 0.11 -9.98
N GLU A 245 -23.77 0.83 -10.93
CA GLU A 245 -25.22 0.76 -11.19
C GLU A 245 -25.62 -0.61 -11.68
N TRP A 246 -24.89 -1.16 -12.65
CA TRP A 246 -25.11 -2.52 -13.15
C TRP A 246 -24.92 -3.56 -12.02
N TYR A 247 -23.84 -3.45 -11.24
CA TYR A 247 -23.55 -4.36 -10.14
C TYR A 247 -24.64 -4.39 -9.09
N ASN A 248 -25.13 -3.22 -8.67
CA ASN A 248 -26.15 -3.12 -7.64
C ASN A 248 -27.56 -3.49 -8.11
N ARG A 249 -27.92 -3.13 -9.36
CA ARG A 249 -29.31 -3.17 -9.82
C ARG A 249 -29.62 -4.28 -10.82
N ARG A 250 -28.62 -4.81 -11.51
CA ARG A 250 -28.84 -5.73 -12.63
C ARG A 250 -28.10 -7.04 -12.51
N ARG A 251 -26.97 -7.06 -11.80
CA ARG A 251 -26.16 -8.25 -11.67
C ARG A 251 -26.73 -9.19 -10.60
N PRO A 252 -27.20 -10.42 -10.97
CA PRO A 252 -27.66 -11.38 -9.99
C PRO A 252 -26.49 -12.03 -9.27
N HIS A 253 -26.65 -12.32 -7.99
CA HIS A 253 -25.64 -12.95 -7.16
C HIS A 253 -26.12 -14.31 -6.65
N GLN A 254 -25.35 -15.35 -6.95
CA GLN A 254 -25.70 -16.71 -6.50
C GLN A 254 -25.81 -16.80 -4.96
N SER A 255 -24.92 -16.14 -4.23
CA SER A 255 -24.93 -16.10 -2.76
C SER A 255 -26.11 -15.31 -2.17
N LEU A 256 -26.88 -14.59 -3.00
CA LEU A 256 -28.09 -13.85 -2.64
C LEU A 256 -29.34 -14.49 -3.25
N ASN A 257 -29.32 -15.80 -3.50
CA ASN A 257 -30.42 -16.52 -4.17
C ASN A 257 -30.77 -15.89 -5.52
N TRP A 258 -29.77 -15.49 -6.31
CA TRP A 258 -29.92 -14.83 -7.61
C TRP A 258 -30.57 -13.46 -7.59
N GLN A 259 -30.77 -12.88 -6.41
CA GLN A 259 -31.19 -11.48 -6.28
C GLN A 259 -30.01 -10.54 -6.55
N THR A 260 -30.34 -9.31 -6.91
CA THR A 260 -29.36 -8.22 -6.97
C THR A 260 -29.08 -7.68 -5.57
N PRO A 261 -27.94 -7.00 -5.37
CA PRO A 261 -27.64 -6.32 -4.10
C PRO A 261 -28.72 -5.33 -3.68
N ASP A 262 -29.31 -4.57 -4.61
CA ASP A 262 -30.39 -3.60 -4.31
C ASP A 262 -31.68 -4.31 -3.85
N GLU A 263 -32.10 -5.37 -4.52
CA GLU A 263 -33.28 -6.16 -4.12
C GLU A 263 -33.12 -6.72 -2.71
N THR A 264 -31.92 -7.26 -2.41
CA THR A 264 -31.63 -7.82 -1.10
C THR A 264 -31.59 -6.74 -0.02
N TYR A 265 -30.91 -5.61 -0.28
CA TYR A 265 -30.74 -4.53 0.69
C TYR A 265 -32.09 -3.86 1.03
N PHE A 266 -32.80 -3.38 0.02
CA PHE A 266 -34.09 -2.67 0.23
C PHE A 266 -35.19 -3.61 0.66
N GLY A 267 -35.22 -4.86 0.17
CA GLY A 267 -36.18 -5.88 0.59
C GLY A 267 -36.05 -6.25 2.06
N ALA A 268 -34.82 -6.33 2.60
CA ALA A 268 -34.58 -6.59 4.01
C ALA A 268 -34.97 -5.40 4.90
N LEU A 269 -34.71 -4.17 4.46
CA LEU A 269 -35.11 -2.95 5.19
C LEU A 269 -36.65 -2.83 5.25
N ALA A 270 -37.34 -3.08 4.14
CA ALA A 270 -38.81 -3.03 4.10
C ALA A 270 -39.44 -4.09 5.04
N LYS A 271 -38.86 -5.29 5.11
CA LYS A 271 -39.33 -6.34 6.04
C LYS A 271 -39.13 -5.94 7.50
N ALA A 272 -37.95 -5.34 7.83
CA ALA A 272 -37.67 -4.87 9.19
C ALA A 272 -38.63 -3.76 9.63
N GLN A 273 -38.95 -2.82 8.73
CA GLN A 273 -39.94 -1.76 9.00
C GLN A 273 -41.38 -2.33 9.20
N ALA A 274 -41.76 -3.33 8.41
CA ALA A 274 -43.07 -3.96 8.55
C ALA A 274 -43.20 -4.79 9.85
N GLN A 275 -42.08 -5.27 10.42
CA GLN A 275 -42.09 -5.98 11.70
C GLN A 275 -42.06 -5.05 12.92
N ALA A 276 -41.68 -3.81 12.75
CA ALA A 276 -41.58 -2.78 13.80
C ALA A 276 -42.83 -1.91 13.90
N ALA A 277 -43.76 -2.01 12.92
CA ALA A 277 -45.06 -1.34 12.88
C ALA A 277 -46.18 -2.26 13.36
#